data_4263a821bf390da6c95a82998294f7f2
#
_entry.id   4263a821bf390da6c95a82998294f7f2
#
_cell.length_a   1.000
_cell.length_b   1.000
_cell.length_c   1.000
_cell.angle_alpha   90.00
_cell.angle_beta   90.00
_cell.angle_gamma   90.00
#
_symmetry.space_group_name_H-M   'P 1'
#
loop_
_entity.id
_entity.type
_entity.pdbx_description
1 polymer ?
#
loop_
_entity_poly.entity_id
_entity_poly.type
_entity_poly.pdbx_seq_one_letter_code
_entity_poly.pdbx_strand_id
1 'polypeptide(L)'
;MEKQSFSDGLFSPLGIKRVIFMLVLLTTSFISCSNSDEKGGSLEVAQEYRNLEFDARGSRQTIQIDGPAEWHISTSESWCKSSHTIGEGKQYVNITVEANDTQKERTATVIVSASGAPDIIINVKQSLYLSLIHI
;
A
#
# COMPACT_ATOMS: atom_id res chain seq x y z
N MET A 1 -69.37 0.15 -23.85
CA MET A 1 -68.56 0.37 -25.01
C MET A 1 -67.20 1.03 -24.68
N GLU A 2 -67.30 2.18 -24.20
CA GLU A 2 -66.12 2.91 -23.82
C GLU A 2 -65.34 2.27 -22.74
N LYS A 3 -65.89 1.39 -22.08
CA LYS A 3 -65.31 0.70 -20.96
C LYS A 3 -64.09 -0.11 -21.32
N GLN A 4 -64.06 -0.61 -22.52
CA GLN A 4 -62.95 -1.44 -22.95
C GLN A 4 -61.67 -0.65 -23.00
N SER A 5 -61.71 0.49 -23.54
CA SER A 5 -60.53 1.34 -23.62
C SER A 5 -60.04 1.73 -22.25
N PHE A 6 -60.92 1.85 -21.34
CA PHE A 6 -60.57 2.13 -19.98
C PHE A 6 -59.78 1.01 -19.30
N SER A 7 -60.21 -0.20 -19.52
CA SER A 7 -59.49 -1.34 -18.94
C SER A 7 -58.11 -1.54 -19.51
N ASP A 8 -57.94 -1.26 -20.77
CA ASP A 8 -56.64 -1.39 -21.43
C ASP A 8 -55.62 -0.43 -20.86
N GLY A 9 -56.06 0.78 -20.55
CA GLY A 9 -55.18 1.75 -19.95
C GLY A 9 -54.67 1.37 -18.56
N LEU A 10 -55.42 0.57 -17.86
CA LEU A 10 -55.02 0.14 -16.52
C LEU A 10 -53.90 -0.89 -16.54
N PHE A 11 -53.87 -1.75 -17.51
CA PHE A 11 -52.86 -2.79 -17.58
C PHE A 11 -51.50 -2.25 -17.92
N SER A 12 -51.41 -1.34 -18.82
CA SER A 12 -50.16 -0.79 -19.28
C SER A 12 -49.35 -0.11 -18.19
N PRO A 13 -49.95 0.78 -17.40
CA PRO A 13 -49.13 1.44 -16.36
C PRO A 13 -48.66 0.51 -15.26
N LEU A 14 -49.42 -0.52 -14.96
CA LEU A 14 -48.99 -1.48 -13.96
C LEU A 14 -47.77 -2.31 -14.40
N GLY A 15 -47.75 -2.71 -15.64
CA GLY A 15 -46.64 -3.46 -16.20
C GLY A 15 -45.35 -2.65 -16.22
N ILE A 16 -45.45 -1.42 -16.66
CA ILE A 16 -44.32 -0.52 -16.73
C ILE A 16 -43.74 -0.24 -15.34
N LYS A 17 -44.58 -0.01 -14.38
CA LYS A 17 -44.14 0.23 -13.01
C LYS A 17 -43.36 -0.93 -12.43
N ARG A 18 -43.77 -2.13 -12.70
CA ARG A 18 -43.06 -3.32 -12.24
C ARG A 18 -41.72 -3.48 -12.88
N VAL A 19 -41.63 -3.23 -14.16
CA VAL A 19 -40.38 -3.33 -14.89
C VAL A 19 -39.38 -2.27 -14.42
N ILE A 20 -39.83 -1.05 -14.25
CA ILE A 20 -38.98 0.03 -13.75
C ILE A 20 -38.53 -0.26 -12.33
N PHE A 21 -39.36 -0.80 -11.49
CA PHE A 21 -38.98 -1.14 -10.13
C PHE A 21 -37.92 -2.23 -10.08
N MET A 22 -38.03 -3.22 -10.93
CA MET A 22 -37.01 -4.27 -11.02
C MET A 22 -35.68 -3.76 -11.53
N LEU A 23 -35.72 -2.85 -12.49
CA LEU A 23 -34.50 -2.23 -13.00
C LEU A 23 -33.78 -1.38 -11.94
N VAL A 24 -34.53 -0.65 -11.16
CA VAL A 24 -33.94 0.16 -10.08
C VAL A 24 -33.29 -0.70 -9.02
N LEU A 25 -33.89 -1.82 -8.68
CA LEU A 25 -33.31 -2.76 -7.72
C LEU A 25 -32.00 -3.36 -8.20
N LEU A 26 -31.91 -3.66 -9.49
CA LEU A 26 -30.69 -4.18 -10.08
C LEU A 26 -29.55 -3.18 -10.06
N THR A 27 -29.83 -1.92 -10.30
CA THR A 27 -28.80 -0.88 -10.30
C THR A 27 -28.27 -0.55 -8.91
N THR A 28 -29.10 -0.64 -7.90
CA THR A 28 -28.67 -0.34 -6.53
C THR A 28 -27.73 -1.40 -5.96
N SER A 29 -27.84 -2.64 -6.42
CA SER A 29 -26.96 -3.68 -5.93
C SER A 29 -25.49 -3.52 -6.36
N PHE A 30 -25.25 -2.85 -7.46
CA PHE A 30 -23.88 -2.59 -7.91
C PHE A 30 -23.20 -1.50 -7.09
N ILE A 31 -23.95 -0.54 -6.57
CA ILE A 31 -23.40 0.56 -5.79
C ILE A 31 -22.91 0.08 -4.42
N SER A 32 -23.55 -0.92 -3.85
CA SER A 32 -23.14 -1.44 -2.55
C SER A 32 -21.83 -2.23 -2.60
N CYS A 33 -21.44 -2.74 -3.75
CA CYS A 33 -20.18 -3.44 -3.90
C CYS A 33 -18.97 -2.52 -4.04
N SER A 34 -19.18 -1.27 -4.43
CA SER A 34 -18.10 -0.30 -4.58
C SER A 34 -17.74 0.41 -3.28
N ASN A 35 -18.53 0.23 -2.24
CA ASN A 35 -18.30 0.83 -0.94
C ASN A 35 -17.60 -0.12 0.03
N SER A 36 -16.84 -1.03 -0.46
CA SER A 36 -15.84 -1.66 0.37
C SER A 36 -14.70 -0.68 0.60
N ASP A 37 -15.02 0.47 1.11
CA ASP A 37 -14.09 1.31 1.84
C ASP A 37 -13.78 0.62 3.16
N GLU A 38 -13.41 -0.61 3.06
CA GLU A 38 -12.61 -1.22 4.06
C GLU A 38 -11.30 -0.43 4.05
N LYS A 39 -11.30 0.66 4.77
CA LYS A 39 -10.09 1.28 5.25
C LYS A 39 -9.42 0.38 6.30
N GLY A 40 -9.27 -0.86 5.97
CA GLY A 40 -8.17 -1.61 6.46
C GLY A 40 -6.99 -1.06 5.69
N GLY A 41 -6.29 -0.11 6.26
CA GLY A 41 -5.20 0.53 5.59
C GLY A 41 -4.19 -0.54 5.19
N SER A 42 -4.03 -0.75 3.90
CA SER A 42 -2.95 -1.60 3.42
C SER A 42 -1.64 -0.93 3.76
N LEU A 43 -0.74 -1.69 4.34
CA LEU A 43 0.63 -1.24 4.49
C LEU A 43 1.33 -1.39 3.15
N GLU A 44 1.85 -0.30 2.62
CA GLU A 44 2.46 -0.28 1.29
C GLU A 44 3.83 0.41 1.30
N VAL A 45 4.76 -0.21 0.63
CA VAL A 45 6.05 0.36 0.26
C VAL A 45 6.27 -0.01 -1.20
N ALA A 46 6.59 0.97 -2.03
CA ALA A 46 6.78 0.74 -3.45
C ALA A 46 7.87 -0.32 -3.71
N GLN A 47 7.71 -1.09 -4.76
CA GLN A 47 8.61 -2.19 -5.09
C GLN A 47 10.06 -1.73 -5.28
N GLU A 48 10.25 -0.53 -5.77
CA GLU A 48 11.58 0.06 -5.96
C GLU A 48 12.34 0.25 -4.64
N TYR A 49 11.63 0.36 -3.53
CA TYR A 49 12.23 0.50 -2.19
C TYR A 49 12.40 -0.82 -1.45
N ARG A 50 12.02 -1.93 -2.07
CA ARG A 50 12.13 -3.26 -1.43
C ARG A 50 13.56 -3.80 -1.42
N ASN A 51 14.43 -3.26 -2.25
CA ASN A 51 15.83 -3.64 -2.33
C ASN A 51 16.65 -2.36 -2.45
N LEU A 52 17.29 -1.96 -1.38
CA LEU A 52 18.10 -0.75 -1.31
C LEU A 52 19.58 -1.14 -1.41
N GLU A 53 20.28 -0.49 -2.32
CA GLU A 53 21.72 -0.68 -2.49
C GLU A 53 22.47 0.58 -2.08
N PHE A 54 23.52 0.39 -1.32
CA PHE A 54 24.38 1.46 -0.80
C PHE A 54 25.84 1.18 -1.13
N ASP A 55 26.60 2.23 -1.34
CA ASP A 55 28.04 2.11 -1.45
C ASP A 55 28.70 1.97 -0.08
N ALA A 56 29.99 1.66 -0.08
CA ALA A 56 30.76 1.43 1.14
C ALA A 56 30.91 2.69 2.01
N ARG A 57 30.76 3.87 1.44
CA ARG A 57 30.97 5.13 2.19
C ARG A 57 29.88 5.40 3.19
N GLY A 58 28.76 4.70 3.03
CA GLY A 58 27.57 5.02 3.77
C GLY A 58 26.80 6.17 3.14
N SER A 59 25.53 6.12 3.23
CA SER A 59 24.65 7.17 2.70
C SER A 59 23.25 7.00 3.25
N ARG A 60 22.34 7.78 2.72
CA ARG A 60 20.94 7.79 3.11
C ARG A 60 20.06 7.73 1.87
N GLN A 61 19.03 6.92 1.95
CA GLN A 61 17.97 6.88 0.95
C GLN A 61 16.63 7.15 1.64
N THR A 62 15.77 7.88 0.97
CA THR A 62 14.42 8.18 1.47
C THR A 62 13.43 7.23 0.82
N ILE A 63 12.67 6.55 1.63
CA ILE A 63 11.57 5.68 1.18
C ILE A 63 10.25 6.29 1.60
N GLN A 64 9.19 5.93 0.89
CA GLN A 64 7.84 6.31 1.25
C GLN A 64 7.12 5.08 1.78
N ILE A 65 6.53 5.23 2.95
CA ILE A 65 5.65 4.23 3.56
C ILE A 65 4.26 4.82 3.55
N ASP A 66 3.30 4.04 3.11
CA ASP A 66 1.88 4.35 3.19
C ASP A 66 1.23 3.23 4.00
N GLY A 67 0.59 3.57 5.08
CA GLY A 67 0.09 2.57 6.01
C GLY A 67 -1.17 3.00 6.73
N PRO A 68 -1.72 2.10 7.54
CA PRO A 68 -2.83 2.43 8.41
C PRO A 68 -2.43 3.45 9.47
N ALA A 69 -3.28 3.66 10.45
CA ALA A 69 -3.09 4.70 11.45
C ALA A 69 -1.70 4.67 12.11
N GLU A 70 -1.21 3.49 12.43
CA GLU A 70 0.12 3.34 13.03
C GLU A 70 0.89 2.19 12.38
N TRP A 71 2.17 2.39 12.16
CA TRP A 71 3.10 1.38 11.68
C TRP A 71 4.45 1.51 12.39
N HIS A 72 5.21 0.44 12.41
CA HIS A 72 6.50 0.35 13.09
C HIS A 72 7.59 -0.03 12.11
N ILE A 73 8.80 0.46 12.34
CA ILE A 73 9.99 0.07 11.61
C ILE A 73 11.03 -0.50 12.57
N SER A 74 11.64 -1.59 12.17
CA SER A 74 12.79 -2.17 12.83
C SER A 74 13.89 -2.49 11.82
N THR A 75 15.12 -2.47 12.27
CA THR A 75 16.29 -2.81 11.45
C THR A 75 17.05 -3.95 12.12
N SER A 76 17.57 -4.87 11.32
CA SER A 76 18.28 -6.04 11.84
C SER A 76 19.70 -5.75 12.32
N GLU A 77 20.29 -4.66 11.84
CA GLU A 77 21.70 -4.36 12.06
C GLU A 77 21.90 -2.93 12.58
N SER A 78 22.85 -2.76 13.49
CA SER A 78 23.11 -1.48 14.12
C SER A 78 23.67 -0.42 13.16
N TRP A 79 24.32 -0.83 12.08
CA TRP A 79 24.85 0.06 11.06
C TRP A 79 23.80 0.54 10.05
N CYS A 80 22.62 -0.03 10.09
CA CYS A 80 21.46 0.36 9.28
C CYS A 80 20.42 0.98 10.20
N LYS A 81 20.08 2.22 9.99
CA LYS A 81 19.19 2.99 10.88
C LYS A 81 18.03 3.60 10.11
N SER A 82 16.90 3.64 10.75
CA SER A 82 15.73 4.36 10.27
C SER A 82 15.58 5.68 11.04
N SER A 83 15.14 6.73 10.36
CA SER A 83 14.83 8.01 11.00
C SER A 83 13.63 7.95 11.93
N HIS A 84 12.77 6.97 11.75
CA HIS A 84 11.57 6.74 12.55
C HIS A 84 11.49 5.28 12.95
N THR A 85 11.02 5.02 14.15
CA THR A 85 10.69 3.67 14.60
C THR A 85 9.19 3.42 14.58
N ILE A 86 8.42 4.50 14.61
CA ILE A 86 6.96 4.51 14.57
C ILE A 86 6.53 5.64 13.65
N GLY A 87 5.47 5.42 12.90
CA GLY A 87 4.83 6.43 12.08
C GLY A 87 3.36 6.13 11.88
N GLU A 88 2.67 7.01 11.22
CA GLU A 88 1.25 6.85 10.91
C GLU A 88 0.94 7.37 9.50
N GLY A 89 0.02 6.71 8.84
CA GLY A 89 -0.39 7.10 7.51
C GLY A 89 0.77 7.11 6.51
N LYS A 90 0.74 8.08 5.64
CA LYS A 90 1.76 8.25 4.59
C LYS A 90 2.90 9.13 5.07
N GLN A 91 4.10 8.58 5.14
CA GLN A 91 5.29 9.32 5.57
C GLN A 91 6.53 8.94 4.77
N TYR A 92 7.48 9.87 4.74
CA TYR A 92 8.81 9.64 4.21
C TYR A 92 9.76 9.29 5.34
N VAL A 93 10.50 8.22 5.16
CA VAL A 93 11.44 7.70 6.13
C VAL A 93 12.83 7.61 5.50
N ASN A 94 13.83 8.04 6.24
CA ASN A 94 15.21 7.92 5.79
C ASN A 94 15.83 6.63 6.34
N ILE A 95 16.33 5.82 5.46
CA ILE A 95 17.17 4.69 5.80
C ILE A 95 18.60 5.12 5.62
N THR A 96 19.37 5.10 6.69
CA THR A 96 20.76 5.54 6.71
C THR A 96 21.67 4.36 7.04
N VAL A 97 22.71 4.18 6.28
CA VAL A 97 23.73 3.16 6.54
C VAL A 97 25.07 3.82 6.87
N GLU A 98 25.75 3.30 7.86
CA GLU A 98 27.09 3.74 8.24
C GLU A 98 28.12 3.22 7.22
N ALA A 99 29.31 3.83 7.20
CA ALA A 99 30.37 3.37 6.33
C ALA A 99 30.73 1.91 6.59
N ASN A 100 30.99 1.18 5.54
CA ASN A 100 31.44 -0.20 5.61
C ASN A 100 32.96 -0.24 5.43
N ASP A 101 33.67 -0.26 6.53
CA ASP A 101 35.13 -0.31 6.53
C ASP A 101 35.66 -1.73 6.35
N THR A 102 34.76 -2.69 6.21
CA THR A 102 35.16 -4.08 5.99
C THR A 102 35.43 -4.33 4.51
N GLN A 103 36.22 -5.35 4.23
CA GLN A 103 36.46 -5.80 2.86
C GLN A 103 35.41 -6.82 2.41
N LYS A 104 34.20 -6.74 2.98
CA LYS A 104 33.11 -7.64 2.66
C LYS A 104 31.83 -6.86 2.47
N GLU A 105 31.07 -7.28 1.49
CA GLU A 105 29.69 -6.85 1.35
C GLU A 105 28.89 -7.26 2.57
N ARG A 106 27.94 -6.42 2.98
CA ARG A 106 27.07 -6.73 4.10
C ARG A 106 25.62 -6.42 3.76
N THR A 107 24.73 -7.10 4.45
CA THR A 107 23.29 -6.97 4.24
C THR A 107 22.59 -6.71 5.56
N ALA A 108 21.48 -6.01 5.48
CA ALA A 108 20.58 -5.80 6.60
C ALA A 108 19.13 -5.94 6.09
N THR A 109 18.22 -6.06 7.02
CA THR A 109 16.79 -6.13 6.74
C THR A 109 16.09 -5.02 7.51
N VAL A 110 15.24 -4.28 6.83
CA VAL A 110 14.32 -3.33 7.44
C VAL A 110 12.93 -3.94 7.34
N ILE A 111 12.25 -4.02 8.46
CA ILE A 111 10.91 -4.58 8.55
C ILE A 111 9.95 -3.46 8.90
N VAL A 112 8.93 -3.30 8.07
CA VAL A 112 7.82 -2.39 8.33
C VAL A 112 6.60 -3.23 8.66
N SER A 113 6.01 -3.01 9.82
CA SER A 113 4.87 -3.78 10.33
C SER A 113 3.74 -2.86 10.75
N ALA A 114 2.52 -3.33 10.59
CA ALA A 114 1.32 -2.63 11.04
C ALA A 114 0.26 -3.64 11.47
N SER A 115 -0.58 -3.25 12.42
CA SER A 115 -1.65 -4.12 12.88
C SER A 115 -2.62 -4.43 11.74
N GLY A 116 -2.90 -5.71 11.55
CA GLY A 116 -3.84 -6.17 10.52
C GLY A 116 -3.29 -6.22 9.10
N ALA A 117 -2.01 -5.95 8.91
CA ALA A 117 -1.35 -6.03 7.61
C ALA A 117 -0.14 -6.96 7.67
N PRO A 118 0.23 -7.62 6.57
CA PRO A 118 1.45 -8.40 6.52
C PRO A 118 2.69 -7.50 6.60
N ASP A 119 3.73 -7.99 7.22
CA ASP A 119 5.00 -7.27 7.32
C ASP A 119 5.62 -7.08 5.94
N ILE A 120 6.21 -5.91 5.75
CA ILE A 120 6.96 -5.58 4.55
C ILE A 120 8.45 -5.68 4.87
N ILE A 121 9.14 -6.46 4.08
CA ILE A 121 10.58 -6.66 4.21
C ILE A 121 11.29 -5.83 3.14
N ILE A 122 12.24 -5.02 3.56
CA ILE A 122 13.12 -4.24 2.70
C ILE A 122 14.53 -4.77 2.89
N ASN A 123 15.12 -5.26 1.84
CA ASN A 123 16.48 -5.75 1.85
C ASN A 123 17.45 -4.58 1.64
N VAL A 124 18.44 -4.49 2.48
CA VAL A 124 19.51 -3.49 2.39
C VAL A 124 20.82 -4.19 2.11
N LYS A 125 21.48 -3.78 1.06
CA LYS A 125 22.77 -4.31 0.64
C LYS A 125 23.78 -3.18 0.59
N GLN A 126 24.93 -3.37 1.21
CA GLN A 126 26.01 -2.39 1.17
C GLN A 126 27.28 -3.01 0.62
N SER A 127 27.83 -2.35 -0.38
CA SER A 127 29.07 -2.78 -1.02
C SER A 127 30.24 -2.81 -0.05
N LEU A 128 31.20 -3.64 -0.38
CA LEU A 128 32.48 -3.64 0.30
C LEU A 128 33.28 -2.36 -0.04
N TYR A 129 34.16 -1.97 0.83
CA TYR A 129 35.10 -0.90 0.57
C TYR A 129 36.24 -1.43 -0.33
N LEU A 130 36.29 -0.89 -1.53
CA LEU A 130 37.39 -1.20 -2.46
C LEU A 130 38.41 -0.11 -2.38
N SER A 131 39.57 -0.43 -1.81
CA SER A 131 40.70 0.46 -1.82
C SER A 131 41.42 0.29 -3.14
N LEU A 132 40.94 0.95 -4.16
CA LEU A 132 41.48 0.82 -5.53
C LEU A 132 42.36 1.99 -5.91
N ILE A 133 42.92 2.62 -4.96
CA ILE A 133 43.60 3.87 -5.17
C ILE A 133 44.99 3.70 -5.68
N HIS A 134 45.51 2.57 -5.48
CA HIS A 134 46.88 2.26 -5.73
C HIS A 134 47.26 2.13 -7.18
N ILE A 135 46.45 2.58 -8.00
CA ILE A 135 46.73 2.44 -9.42
C ILE A 135 47.42 3.67 -10.00
#